data_6f2c1feffd30190c5169ebe495ecbaf7
#
_entry.id   6f2c1feffd30190c5169ebe495ecbaf7
#
_cell.length_a   1.000
_cell.length_b   1.000
_cell.length_c   1.000
_cell.angle_alpha   90.00
_cell.angle_beta   90.00
_cell.angle_gamma   90.00
#
_symmetry.space_group_name_H-M   'P 1'
#
loop_
_entity.id
_entity.type
_entity.pdbx_description
1 polymer ?
#
loop_
_entity_poly.entity_id
_entity_poly.type
_entity_poly.pdbx_seq_one_letter_code
_entity_poly.pdbx_strand_id
1 'polypeptide(L)'
;QIARRWEAMAAETLYKLQTTIDGEGISDTIKYYDNSSTEHHTTVASTWDNANSDPIKDIKAVLSEINKAGGTRPDAIILDPLAAELFINNKALQNTMNLRNAYFGDIRPEVEGVNGASYIGTLTGLGIDVFEYQEYYDYVDKTTKQTKTKAIIPDYTALFAPKGNLVKFGAVSTINDGLLEGDLIPRTHTKEENDTITIRTMSKPVTIPLNTKSLKVLKVK
;
A
#
# COMPACT_ATOMS: atom_id res chain seq x y z
N GLN A 1 -9.63 4.16 -14.00
CA GLN A 1 -8.17 4.27 -14.20
C GLN A 1 -7.52 5.27 -13.23
N ILE A 2 -8.09 6.49 -13.02
CA ILE A 2 -7.51 7.52 -12.13
C ILE A 2 -7.43 7.01 -10.69
N ALA A 3 -8.50 6.45 -10.13
CA ALA A 3 -8.52 5.90 -8.77
C ALA A 3 -7.45 4.81 -8.58
N ARG A 4 -7.31 3.87 -9.51
CA ARG A 4 -6.25 2.84 -9.47
C ARG A 4 -4.84 3.42 -9.52
N ARG A 5 -4.63 4.51 -10.24
CA ARG A 5 -3.35 5.21 -10.24
C ARG A 5 -3.06 5.85 -8.89
N TRP A 6 -4.05 6.45 -8.23
CA TRP A 6 -3.89 6.98 -6.87
C TRP A 6 -3.51 5.87 -5.88
N GLU A 7 -4.18 4.74 -5.99
CA GLU A 7 -3.94 3.57 -5.16
C GLU A 7 -2.52 3.01 -5.36
N ALA A 8 -2.09 2.87 -6.61
CA ALA A 8 -0.73 2.46 -6.93
C ALA A 8 0.33 3.46 -6.42
N MET A 9 0.07 4.77 -6.49
CA MET A 9 0.95 5.80 -5.93
C MET A 9 0.98 5.73 -4.40
N ALA A 10 -0.16 5.52 -3.75
CA ALA A 10 -0.23 5.35 -2.30
C ALA A 10 0.56 4.12 -1.85
N ALA A 11 0.38 3.00 -2.53
CA ALA A 11 1.14 1.79 -2.27
C ALA A 11 2.66 1.99 -2.48
N GLU A 12 3.07 2.64 -3.59
CA GLU A 12 4.48 2.96 -3.80
C GLU A 12 5.05 3.80 -2.65
N THR A 13 4.30 4.80 -2.19
CA THR A 13 4.71 5.63 -1.06
C THR A 13 4.88 4.82 0.22
N LEU A 14 3.95 3.93 0.52
CA LEU A 14 3.99 3.10 1.73
C LEU A 14 5.08 2.04 1.69
N TYR A 15 5.28 1.40 0.53
CA TYR A 15 6.26 0.30 0.39
C TYR A 15 7.68 0.78 0.12
N LYS A 16 7.86 1.93 -0.54
CA LYS A 16 9.19 2.42 -0.94
C LYS A 16 9.59 3.75 -0.29
N LEU A 17 8.68 4.38 0.47
CA LEU A 17 8.84 5.74 0.99
C LEU A 17 9.24 6.75 -0.12
N GLN A 18 8.66 6.57 -1.28
CA GLN A 18 8.84 7.46 -2.42
C GLN A 18 7.56 7.57 -3.24
N THR A 19 7.39 8.67 -3.94
CA THR A 19 6.30 8.87 -4.90
C THR A 19 6.88 9.25 -6.24
N THR A 20 6.56 8.47 -7.28
CA THR A 20 6.97 8.78 -8.65
C THR A 20 5.86 9.56 -9.36
N ILE A 21 6.18 10.79 -9.76
CA ILE A 21 5.31 11.66 -10.55
C ILE A 21 5.71 11.51 -12.00
N ASP A 22 4.83 10.93 -12.82
CA ASP A 22 5.08 10.72 -14.25
C ASP A 22 3.87 11.23 -15.05
N GLY A 23 4.07 12.28 -15.82
CA GLY A 23 3.02 12.89 -16.64
C GLY A 23 3.54 14.05 -17.49
N GLU A 24 2.92 14.30 -18.64
CA GLU A 24 3.08 15.43 -19.58
C GLU A 24 4.49 16.08 -19.58
N GLY A 25 5.54 15.26 -19.80
CA GLY A 25 6.92 15.77 -19.90
C GLY A 25 7.65 15.94 -18.56
N ILE A 26 7.02 15.62 -17.43
CA ILE A 26 7.64 15.61 -16.10
C ILE A 26 7.76 14.15 -15.65
N SER A 27 8.98 13.75 -15.30
CA SER A 27 9.22 12.48 -14.60
C SER A 27 10.14 12.78 -13.42
N ASP A 28 9.59 12.79 -12.22
CA ASP A 28 10.32 13.10 -11.00
C ASP A 28 9.95 12.10 -9.89
N THR A 29 10.88 11.90 -8.94
CA THR A 29 10.67 11.00 -7.82
C THR A 29 10.95 11.73 -6.51
N ILE A 30 9.89 11.91 -5.72
CA ILE A 30 9.98 12.48 -4.38
C ILE A 30 10.31 11.35 -3.41
N LYS A 31 11.43 11.46 -2.71
CA LYS A 31 11.86 10.53 -1.67
C LYS A 31 11.54 11.10 -0.30
N TYR A 32 10.92 10.29 0.57
CA TYR A 32 10.53 10.68 1.94
C TYR A 32 11.49 10.15 3.00
N TYR A 33 12.64 9.65 2.61
CA TYR A 33 13.68 9.12 3.49
C TYR A 33 15.05 9.69 3.11
N ASP A 34 15.96 9.69 4.08
CA ASP A 34 17.36 9.99 3.83
C ASP A 34 18.02 8.80 3.11
N ASN A 35 18.94 9.08 2.18
CA ASN A 35 19.62 8.07 1.34
C ASN A 35 20.36 6.98 2.16
N SER A 36 20.57 7.19 3.44
CA SER A 36 21.22 6.23 4.35
C SER A 36 20.25 5.22 4.98
N SER A 37 18.93 5.40 4.88
CA SER A 37 17.99 4.55 5.60
C SER A 37 17.56 3.33 4.77
N THR A 38 18.28 2.23 4.93
CA THR A 38 17.79 0.87 4.58
C THR A 38 16.79 0.33 5.61
N GLU A 39 16.53 1.11 6.66
CA GLU A 39 15.76 0.71 7.84
C GLU A 39 14.27 0.49 7.61
N HIS A 40 13.75 0.91 6.45
CA HIS A 40 12.34 0.73 6.10
C HIS A 40 12.00 -0.72 5.74
N HIS A 41 12.95 -1.45 5.17
CA HIS A 41 12.79 -2.84 4.78
C HIS A 41 13.57 -3.76 5.72
N THR A 42 12.89 -4.77 6.25
CA THR A 42 13.49 -5.84 7.06
C THR A 42 13.14 -7.18 6.42
N THR A 43 14.08 -8.11 6.43
CA THR A 43 13.85 -9.49 5.97
C THR A 43 13.85 -10.40 7.19
N VAL A 44 12.92 -11.35 7.23
CA VAL A 44 12.89 -12.37 8.29
C VAL A 44 14.15 -13.22 8.29
N ALA A 45 14.60 -13.63 9.47
CA ALA A 45 15.75 -14.53 9.59
C ALA A 45 15.42 -15.96 9.11
N SER A 46 14.18 -16.40 9.31
CA SER A 46 13.64 -17.66 8.82
C SER A 46 12.37 -17.41 8.05
N THR A 47 12.32 -17.79 6.80
CA THR A 47 11.17 -17.58 5.92
C THR A 47 9.92 -18.26 6.46
N TRP A 48 8.74 -17.66 6.27
CA TRP A 48 7.49 -18.14 6.88
C TRP A 48 7.00 -19.48 6.31
N ASP A 49 7.53 -19.93 5.19
CA ASP A 49 7.32 -21.28 4.66
C ASP A 49 8.11 -22.37 5.44
N ASN A 50 9.04 -21.97 6.29
CA ASN A 50 9.78 -22.91 7.13
C ASN A 50 8.91 -23.34 8.32
N ALA A 51 8.87 -24.66 8.59
CA ALA A 51 8.09 -25.21 9.68
C ALA A 51 8.49 -24.70 11.10
N ASN A 52 9.70 -24.20 11.25
CA ASN A 52 10.24 -23.68 12.51
C ASN A 52 10.17 -22.13 12.59
N SER A 53 9.57 -21.46 11.61
CA SER A 53 9.38 -20.01 11.64
C SER A 53 8.30 -19.61 12.65
N ASP A 54 8.42 -18.39 13.19
CA ASP A 54 7.46 -17.82 14.15
C ASP A 54 7.08 -16.41 13.71
N PRO A 55 6.03 -16.26 12.90
CA PRO A 55 5.56 -14.96 12.44
C PRO A 55 5.24 -13.98 13.57
N ILE A 56 4.76 -14.46 14.72
CA ILE A 56 4.43 -13.59 15.87
C ILE A 56 5.70 -12.99 16.47
N LYS A 57 6.78 -13.77 16.51
CA LYS A 57 8.08 -13.28 16.98
C LYS A 57 8.65 -12.22 16.03
N ASP A 58 8.54 -12.44 14.72
CA ASP A 58 9.00 -11.49 13.70
C ASP A 58 8.19 -10.20 13.75
N ILE A 59 6.86 -10.27 13.90
CA ILE A 59 6.00 -9.10 14.09
C ILE A 59 6.42 -8.30 15.34
N LYS A 60 6.65 -8.98 16.47
CA LYS A 60 7.12 -8.32 17.71
C LYS A 60 8.47 -7.65 17.53
N ALA A 61 9.38 -8.25 16.76
CA ALA A 61 10.68 -7.65 16.45
C ALA A 61 10.50 -6.34 15.66
N VAL A 62 9.67 -6.34 14.61
CA VAL A 62 9.36 -5.14 13.82
C VAL A 62 8.72 -4.05 14.69
N LEU A 63 7.78 -4.39 15.57
CA LEU A 63 7.17 -3.43 16.49
C LEU A 63 8.19 -2.82 17.45
N SER A 64 9.15 -3.62 17.92
CA SER A 64 10.25 -3.14 18.76
C SER A 64 11.15 -2.16 17.99
N GLU A 65 11.45 -2.44 16.72
CA GLU A 65 12.22 -1.54 15.86
C GLU A 65 11.51 -0.20 15.65
N ILE A 66 10.20 -0.23 15.35
CA ILE A 66 9.38 0.98 15.19
C ILE A 66 9.42 1.82 16.47
N ASN A 67 9.23 1.20 17.62
CA ASN A 67 9.26 1.89 18.91
C ASN A 67 10.65 2.50 19.19
N LYS A 68 11.74 1.78 18.93
CA LYS A 68 13.11 2.29 19.09
C LYS A 68 13.42 3.47 18.18
N ALA A 69 12.84 3.47 16.96
CA ALA A 69 12.98 4.59 16.02
C ALA A 69 12.13 5.82 16.41
N GLY A 70 11.31 5.73 17.45
CA GLY A 70 10.37 6.79 17.86
C GLY A 70 9.16 6.91 16.93
N GLY A 71 8.80 5.83 16.24
CA GLY A 71 7.61 5.74 15.41
C GLY A 71 6.35 5.49 16.24
N THR A 72 5.20 5.82 15.66
CA THR A 72 3.89 5.44 16.20
C THR A 72 3.64 3.97 15.94
N ARG A 73 3.08 3.27 16.92
CA ARG A 73 2.73 1.86 16.79
C ARG A 73 1.73 1.68 15.62
N PRO A 74 1.96 0.74 14.70
CA PRO A 74 1.03 0.47 13.62
C PRO A 74 -0.26 -0.16 14.14
N ASP A 75 -1.38 0.19 13.52
CA ASP A 75 -2.70 -0.34 13.81
C ASP A 75 -3.05 -1.53 12.91
N ALA A 76 -2.39 -1.61 11.76
CA ALA A 76 -2.67 -2.62 10.76
C ALA A 76 -1.40 -3.24 10.16
N ILE A 77 -1.53 -4.51 9.79
CA ILE A 77 -0.58 -5.25 8.95
C ILE A 77 -1.30 -5.61 7.66
N ILE A 78 -0.72 -5.21 6.53
CA ILE A 78 -1.26 -5.51 5.20
C ILE A 78 -0.34 -6.54 4.55
N LEU A 79 -0.89 -7.70 4.25
CA LEU A 79 -0.19 -8.83 3.63
C LEU A 79 -0.57 -8.93 2.15
N ASP A 80 0.37 -9.28 1.29
CA ASP A 80 0.02 -9.79 -0.02
C ASP A 80 -0.55 -11.21 0.08
N PRO A 81 -1.25 -11.73 -0.94
CA PRO A 81 -1.90 -13.03 -0.86
C PRO A 81 -0.96 -14.20 -0.52
N LEU A 82 0.26 -14.16 -1.04
CA LEU A 82 1.25 -15.21 -0.78
C LEU A 82 1.78 -15.15 0.66
N ALA A 83 2.00 -13.96 1.21
CA ALA A 83 2.36 -13.79 2.61
C ALA A 83 1.20 -14.15 3.54
N ALA A 84 -0.04 -13.83 3.16
CA ALA A 84 -1.24 -14.18 3.91
C ALA A 84 -1.42 -15.70 4.00
N GLU A 85 -1.23 -16.42 2.90
CA GLU A 85 -1.27 -17.88 2.88
C GLU A 85 -0.21 -18.48 3.82
N LEU A 86 1.04 -18.01 3.74
CA LEU A 86 2.12 -18.47 4.62
C LEU A 86 1.83 -18.13 6.09
N PHE A 87 1.23 -16.98 6.37
CA PHE A 87 0.86 -16.56 7.71
C PHE A 87 -0.20 -17.48 8.31
N ILE A 88 -1.30 -17.71 7.60
CA ILE A 88 -2.44 -18.54 8.07
C ILE A 88 -2.02 -20.00 8.27
N ASN A 89 -1.20 -20.54 7.36
CA ASN A 89 -0.77 -21.93 7.40
C ASN A 89 0.41 -22.20 8.35
N ASN A 90 0.96 -21.17 9.00
CA ASN A 90 2.10 -21.35 9.89
C ASN A 90 1.73 -22.11 11.18
N LYS A 91 2.47 -23.20 11.45
CA LYS A 91 2.20 -24.08 12.60
C LYS A 91 2.37 -23.40 13.96
N ALA A 92 3.33 -22.49 14.11
CA ALA A 92 3.52 -21.76 15.36
C ALA A 92 2.33 -20.85 15.67
N LEU A 93 1.79 -20.21 14.64
CA LEU A 93 0.57 -19.40 14.75
C LEU A 93 -0.62 -20.27 15.15
N GLN A 94 -0.87 -21.37 14.43
CA GLN A 94 -1.97 -22.30 14.69
C GLN A 94 -1.88 -22.91 16.10
N ASN A 95 -0.70 -23.31 16.55
CA ASN A 95 -0.50 -23.82 17.91
C ASN A 95 -0.80 -22.75 18.98
N THR A 96 -0.38 -21.50 18.75
CA THR A 96 -0.67 -20.40 19.67
C THR A 96 -2.17 -20.12 19.75
N MET A 97 -2.89 -20.25 18.65
CA MET A 97 -4.34 -20.14 18.57
C MET A 97 -5.02 -21.26 19.36
N ASN A 98 -4.62 -22.51 19.15
CA ASN A 98 -5.20 -23.67 19.80
C ASN A 98 -5.01 -23.68 21.33
N LEU A 99 -3.83 -23.24 21.81
CA LEU A 99 -3.52 -23.21 23.24
C LEU A 99 -4.30 -22.15 24.01
N ARG A 100 -4.78 -21.10 23.36
CA ARG A 100 -5.47 -19.99 24.05
C ARG A 100 -6.98 -20.10 24.02
N ASN A 101 -7.59 -21.15 23.44
CA ASN A 101 -9.02 -21.16 23.12
C ASN A 101 -9.48 -19.78 22.59
N ALA A 102 -8.56 -19.07 22.00
CA ALA A 102 -8.84 -17.80 21.40
C ALA A 102 -9.71 -18.09 20.20
N TYR A 103 -10.99 -17.77 20.32
CA TYR A 103 -11.78 -17.45 19.17
C TYR A 103 -10.94 -16.44 18.36
N PHE A 104 -10.22 -16.93 17.38
CA PHE A 104 -10.02 -16.14 16.20
C PHE A 104 -11.45 -15.94 15.72
N GLY A 105 -11.93 -14.76 15.95
CA GLY A 105 -13.27 -14.39 15.61
C GLY A 105 -13.56 -14.92 14.24
N ASP A 106 -14.77 -15.39 14.01
CA ASP A 106 -15.23 -15.84 12.72
C ASP A 106 -14.35 -15.24 11.63
N ILE A 107 -13.70 -16.09 10.83
CA ILE A 107 -13.14 -15.65 9.56
C ILE A 107 -14.36 -15.21 8.76
N ARG A 108 -14.81 -14.01 9.04
CA ARG A 108 -15.79 -13.34 8.22
C ARG A 108 -14.97 -12.62 7.17
N PRO A 109 -15.06 -13.03 5.92
CA PRO A 109 -14.68 -12.18 4.83
C PRO A 109 -15.71 -11.03 4.76
N GLU A 110 -15.72 -10.17 5.75
CA GLU A 110 -16.41 -8.89 5.65
C GLU A 110 -15.54 -8.02 4.74
N VAL A 111 -15.87 -8.10 3.46
CA VAL A 111 -15.45 -7.13 2.46
C VAL A 111 -16.22 -5.84 2.76
N GLU A 112 -15.88 -5.14 3.83
CA GLU A 112 -16.36 -3.79 4.03
C GLU A 112 -15.55 -2.84 3.14
N GLY A 113 -16.13 -2.58 1.97
CA GLY A 113 -16.01 -1.28 1.31
C GLY A 113 -14.72 -0.91 0.60
N VAL A 114 -13.66 -1.74 0.63
CA VAL A 114 -12.44 -1.48 -0.12
C VAL A 114 -12.20 -2.64 -1.10
N ASN A 115 -12.30 -2.37 -2.38
CA ASN A 115 -12.00 -3.36 -3.40
C ASN A 115 -10.58 -3.93 -3.17
N GLY A 116 -10.47 -5.25 -3.19
CA GLY A 116 -9.19 -5.97 -3.08
C GLY A 116 -8.66 -6.19 -1.66
N ALA A 117 -9.27 -5.64 -0.63
CA ALA A 117 -8.87 -5.86 0.76
C ALA A 117 -9.79 -6.88 1.46
N SER A 118 -9.20 -7.88 2.11
CA SER A 118 -9.91 -8.86 2.93
C SER A 118 -9.36 -8.82 4.36
N TYR A 119 -10.25 -8.75 5.34
CA TYR A 119 -9.87 -8.82 6.74
C TYR A 119 -9.60 -10.28 7.14
N ILE A 120 -8.39 -10.56 7.67
CA ILE A 120 -8.01 -11.90 8.13
C ILE A 120 -8.36 -12.08 9.60
N GLY A 121 -8.05 -11.07 10.44
CA GLY A 121 -8.30 -11.16 11.87
C GLY A 121 -7.50 -10.12 12.66
N THR A 122 -7.70 -10.11 13.98
CA THR A 122 -6.97 -9.24 14.92
C THR A 122 -6.02 -10.07 15.78
N LEU A 123 -4.76 -9.67 15.84
CA LEU A 123 -3.81 -10.18 16.81
C LEU A 123 -4.10 -9.53 18.17
N THR A 124 -5.07 -10.10 18.93
CA THR A 124 -5.59 -9.50 20.17
C THR A 124 -4.51 -9.18 21.21
N GLY A 125 -3.50 -10.06 21.33
CA GLY A 125 -2.36 -9.82 22.23
C GLY A 125 -1.47 -8.64 21.82
N LEU A 126 -1.58 -8.18 20.58
CA LEU A 126 -0.82 -7.05 20.03
C LEU A 126 -1.72 -5.86 19.68
N GLY A 127 -3.04 -6.03 19.62
CA GLY A 127 -3.99 -4.98 19.23
C GLY A 127 -3.79 -4.50 17.80
N ILE A 128 -3.48 -5.41 16.88
CA ILE A 128 -3.19 -5.10 15.47
C ILE A 128 -4.10 -5.90 14.57
N ASP A 129 -4.72 -5.24 13.62
CA ASP A 129 -5.56 -5.85 12.60
C ASP A 129 -4.71 -6.35 11.42
N VAL A 130 -5.05 -7.52 10.89
CA VAL A 130 -4.35 -8.14 9.76
C VAL A 130 -5.30 -8.19 8.58
N PHE A 131 -4.83 -7.66 7.46
CA PHE A 131 -5.55 -7.60 6.19
C PHE A 131 -4.74 -8.29 5.10
N GLU A 132 -5.43 -8.94 4.19
CA GLU A 132 -4.91 -9.34 2.89
C GLU A 132 -5.31 -8.30 1.86
N TYR A 133 -4.41 -7.93 0.95
CA TYR A 133 -4.70 -6.98 -0.10
C TYR A 133 -4.22 -7.50 -1.44
N GLN A 134 -5.14 -7.59 -2.41
CA GLN A 134 -4.86 -8.07 -3.76
C GLN A 134 -5.51 -7.14 -4.80
N GLU A 135 -4.71 -6.27 -5.38
CA GLU A 135 -5.12 -5.43 -6.50
C GLU A 135 -4.01 -5.31 -7.54
N TYR A 136 -4.43 -5.08 -8.78
CA TYR A 136 -3.56 -4.98 -9.94
C TYR A 136 -3.84 -3.69 -10.71
N TYR A 137 -2.82 -3.16 -11.36
CA TYR A 137 -2.97 -2.05 -12.27
C TYR A 137 -2.26 -2.29 -13.59
N ASP A 138 -2.83 -1.74 -14.66
CA ASP A 138 -2.26 -1.80 -15.98
C ASP A 138 -1.39 -0.57 -16.24
N TYR A 139 -0.22 -0.78 -16.76
CA TYR A 139 0.69 0.27 -17.19
C TYR A 139 1.23 -0.01 -18.59
N VAL A 140 1.55 1.04 -19.32
CA VAL A 140 2.21 0.91 -20.62
C VAL A 140 3.71 0.89 -20.41
N ASP A 141 4.34 -0.22 -20.78
CA ASP A 141 5.80 -0.36 -20.75
C ASP A 141 6.44 0.65 -21.71
N LYS A 142 7.32 1.51 -21.19
CA LYS A 142 7.94 2.58 -21.97
C LYS A 142 8.80 2.06 -23.13
N THR A 143 9.36 0.86 -22.99
CA THR A 143 10.23 0.22 -23.98
C THR A 143 9.46 -0.53 -25.05
N THR A 144 8.53 -1.41 -24.62
CA THR A 144 7.79 -2.28 -25.53
C THR A 144 6.50 -1.68 -26.06
N LYS A 145 6.03 -0.55 -25.47
CA LYS A 145 4.74 0.10 -25.75
C LYS A 145 3.53 -0.81 -25.55
N GLN A 146 3.71 -1.94 -24.88
CA GLN A 146 2.64 -2.88 -24.57
C GLN A 146 2.05 -2.59 -23.20
N THR A 147 0.75 -2.84 -23.06
CA THR A 147 0.09 -2.81 -21.75
C THR A 147 0.46 -4.06 -20.97
N LYS A 148 0.98 -3.87 -19.78
CA LYS A 148 1.33 -4.92 -18.82
C LYS A 148 0.57 -4.71 -17.52
N THR A 149 0.16 -5.80 -16.89
CA THR A 149 -0.49 -5.79 -15.57
C THR A 149 0.55 -6.05 -14.49
N LYS A 150 0.48 -5.29 -13.38
CA LYS A 150 1.38 -5.44 -12.24
C LYS A 150 0.55 -5.41 -10.95
N ALA A 151 0.95 -6.24 -9.97
CA ALA A 151 0.42 -6.16 -8.62
C ALA A 151 0.78 -4.81 -7.98
N ILE A 152 -0.15 -4.24 -7.22
CA ILE A 152 0.04 -2.96 -6.52
C ILE A 152 1.06 -3.13 -5.41
N ILE A 153 1.00 -4.25 -4.67
CA ILE A 153 1.96 -4.57 -3.61
C ILE A 153 2.91 -5.69 -4.05
N PRO A 154 4.15 -5.68 -3.57
CA PRO A 154 5.14 -6.71 -3.88
C PRO A 154 4.79 -8.06 -3.22
N ASP A 155 5.14 -9.16 -3.90
CA ASP A 155 4.96 -10.51 -3.39
C ASP A 155 5.77 -10.77 -2.11
N TYR A 156 5.25 -11.63 -1.24
CA TYR A 156 5.87 -12.05 0.02
C TYR A 156 6.22 -10.90 0.96
N THR A 157 5.36 -9.89 1.03
CA THR A 157 5.57 -8.73 1.88
C THR A 157 4.46 -8.54 2.91
N ALA A 158 4.85 -8.03 4.09
CA ALA A 158 3.96 -7.55 5.13
C ALA A 158 4.27 -6.08 5.40
N LEU A 159 3.32 -5.20 5.15
CA LEU A 159 3.43 -3.77 5.43
C LEU A 159 2.82 -3.47 6.81
N PHE A 160 3.60 -2.85 7.67
CA PHE A 160 3.14 -2.30 8.95
C PHE A 160 2.85 -0.82 8.77
N ALA A 161 1.61 -0.41 9.01
CA ALA A 161 1.18 0.97 8.81
C ALA A 161 0.25 1.45 9.94
N PRO A 162 0.43 2.68 10.45
CA PRO A 162 -0.57 3.34 11.26
C PRO A 162 -1.73 3.81 10.36
N LYS A 163 -2.90 4.01 10.95
CA LYS A 163 -4.02 4.64 10.25
C LYS A 163 -3.69 6.09 9.90
N GLY A 164 -4.12 6.51 8.72
CA GLY A 164 -4.02 7.89 8.27
C GLY A 164 -2.75 8.18 7.46
N ASN A 165 -2.92 8.28 6.15
CA ASN A 165 -1.97 8.92 5.24
C ASN A 165 -2.65 10.13 4.60
N LEU A 166 -1.85 11.12 4.21
CA LEU A 166 -2.35 12.30 3.52
C LEU A 166 -2.15 12.14 2.01
N VAL A 167 -3.23 12.37 1.26
CA VAL A 167 -3.15 12.62 -0.17
C VAL A 167 -3.36 14.13 -0.36
N LYS A 168 -2.40 14.78 -0.99
CA LYS A 168 -2.49 16.18 -1.40
C LYS A 168 -2.72 16.24 -2.90
N PHE A 169 -3.53 17.21 -3.32
CA PHE A 169 -3.79 17.45 -4.73
C PHE A 169 -3.15 18.79 -5.12
N GLY A 170 -2.31 18.76 -6.14
CA GLY A 170 -1.72 19.96 -6.71
C GLY A 170 -2.69 20.66 -7.66
N ALA A 171 -2.54 21.97 -7.79
CA ALA A 171 -3.33 22.74 -8.74
C ALA A 171 -3.02 22.34 -10.19
N VAL A 172 -4.06 22.29 -11.00
CA VAL A 172 -3.97 22.06 -12.45
C VAL A 172 -4.06 23.40 -13.16
N SER A 173 -2.97 23.75 -13.87
CA SER A 173 -2.96 24.96 -14.69
C SER A 173 -3.74 24.75 -15.98
N THR A 174 -4.59 25.70 -16.31
CA THR A 174 -5.42 25.69 -17.51
C THR A 174 -5.33 27.03 -18.21
N ILE A 175 -5.36 27.02 -19.54
CA ILE A 175 -5.24 28.26 -20.34
C ILE A 175 -6.44 29.21 -20.11
N ASN A 176 -7.66 28.64 -19.99
CA ASN A 176 -8.88 29.43 -19.92
C ASN A 176 -9.28 29.78 -18.49
N ASP A 177 -9.02 28.90 -17.52
CA ASP A 177 -9.57 29.06 -16.16
C ASP A 177 -8.46 29.28 -15.10
N GLY A 178 -7.19 29.39 -15.54
CA GLY A 178 -6.06 29.61 -14.65
C GLY A 178 -5.71 28.36 -13.82
N LEU A 179 -5.44 28.53 -12.52
CA LEU A 179 -5.13 27.46 -11.59
C LEU A 179 -6.42 26.95 -10.95
N LEU A 180 -6.73 25.67 -11.17
CA LEU A 180 -7.86 24.98 -10.56
C LEU A 180 -7.35 23.98 -9.53
N GLU A 181 -7.93 24.01 -8.33
CA GLU A 181 -7.64 23.08 -7.25
C GLU A 181 -8.78 22.07 -7.10
N GLY A 182 -8.43 20.82 -6.91
CA GLY A 182 -9.41 19.74 -6.72
C GLY A 182 -8.79 18.37 -6.90
N ASP A 183 -9.49 17.35 -6.42
CA ASP A 183 -9.12 15.95 -6.58
C ASP A 183 -9.30 15.47 -8.04
N LEU A 184 -10.43 15.85 -8.64
CA LEU A 184 -10.80 15.56 -10.02
C LEU A 184 -11.32 16.83 -10.69
N ILE A 185 -10.64 17.27 -11.73
CA ILE A 185 -11.00 18.47 -12.50
C ILE A 185 -11.50 18.05 -13.88
N PRO A 186 -12.83 17.99 -14.10
CA PRO A 186 -13.39 17.68 -15.40
C PRO A 186 -13.26 18.88 -16.34
N ARG A 187 -12.98 18.63 -17.60
CA ARG A 187 -12.96 19.59 -18.68
C ARG A 187 -13.73 19.08 -19.88
N THR A 188 -14.53 19.95 -20.46
CA THR A 188 -15.29 19.66 -21.67
C THR A 188 -14.70 20.49 -22.81
N HIS A 189 -14.39 19.81 -23.91
CA HIS A 189 -13.98 20.42 -25.17
C HIS A 189 -15.00 20.06 -26.25
N THR A 190 -15.62 21.06 -26.85
CA THR A 190 -16.52 20.91 -28.00
C THR A 190 -15.71 21.14 -29.27
N LYS A 191 -15.77 20.20 -30.20
CA LYS A 191 -15.23 20.35 -31.56
C LYS A 191 -16.39 20.51 -32.51
N GLU A 192 -16.59 21.73 -32.97
CA GLU A 192 -17.68 22.06 -33.91
C GLU A 192 -17.56 21.36 -35.27
N GLU A 193 -16.31 21.09 -35.71
CA GLU A 193 -16.06 20.41 -36.99
C GLU A 193 -16.65 19.01 -37.09
N ASN A 194 -16.81 18.29 -35.95
CA ASN A 194 -17.25 16.90 -35.92
C ASN A 194 -18.43 16.65 -34.97
N ASP A 195 -19.08 17.69 -34.44
CA ASP A 195 -20.12 17.59 -33.42
C ASP A 195 -19.78 16.68 -32.25
N THR A 196 -18.49 16.72 -31.82
CA THR A 196 -18.00 15.86 -30.75
C THR A 196 -17.73 16.65 -29.47
N ILE A 197 -18.19 16.11 -28.34
CA ILE A 197 -17.89 16.61 -27.00
C ILE A 197 -16.87 15.66 -26.37
N THR A 198 -15.68 16.18 -26.07
CA THR A 198 -14.64 15.44 -25.37
C THR A 198 -14.61 15.87 -23.92
N ILE A 199 -14.81 14.92 -23.00
CA ILE A 199 -14.67 15.15 -21.57
C ILE A 199 -13.29 14.62 -21.15
N ARG A 200 -12.43 15.51 -20.62
CA ARG A 200 -11.12 15.15 -20.08
C ARG A 200 -11.13 15.44 -18.59
N THR A 201 -10.78 14.43 -17.79
CA THR A 201 -10.60 14.60 -16.34
C THR A 201 -9.13 14.63 -16.00
N MET A 202 -8.70 15.62 -15.23
CA MET A 202 -7.32 15.79 -14.79
C MET A 202 -7.23 15.71 -13.27
N SER A 203 -6.08 15.21 -12.78
CA SER A 203 -5.75 15.14 -11.37
C SER A 203 -4.24 15.19 -11.18
N LYS A 204 -3.77 15.84 -10.10
CA LYS A 204 -2.36 15.89 -9.71
C LYS A 204 -2.21 15.47 -8.24
N PRO A 205 -2.40 14.16 -7.92
CA PRO A 205 -2.24 13.68 -6.57
C PRO A 205 -0.76 13.57 -6.19
N VAL A 206 -0.46 13.80 -4.92
CA VAL A 206 0.81 13.46 -4.27
C VAL A 206 0.50 12.80 -2.93
N THR A 207 0.97 11.58 -2.73
CA THR A 207 0.78 10.85 -1.48
C THR A 207 1.92 11.18 -0.54
N ILE A 208 1.61 11.63 0.68
CA ILE A 208 2.58 12.03 1.69
C ILE A 208 2.39 11.15 2.92
N PRO A 209 3.41 10.36 3.34
CA PRO A 209 3.33 9.58 4.56
C PRO A 209 3.42 10.52 5.78
N LEU A 210 2.50 10.35 6.75
CA LEU A 210 2.48 11.21 7.94
C LEU A 210 3.67 10.97 8.86
N ASN A 211 4.10 9.73 8.99
CA ASN A 211 5.24 9.34 9.82
C ASN A 211 6.00 8.18 9.18
N THR A 212 7.13 8.49 8.56
CA THR A 212 7.97 7.49 7.88
C THR A 212 8.56 6.45 8.84
N LYS A 213 8.81 6.82 10.10
CA LYS A 213 9.37 5.92 11.12
C LYS A 213 8.38 4.84 11.58
N SER A 214 7.09 5.06 11.34
CA SER A 214 6.03 4.12 11.70
C SER A 214 5.72 3.11 10.60
N LEU A 215 6.28 3.32 9.41
CA LEU A 215 6.12 2.45 8.26
C LEU A 215 7.27 1.46 8.18
N LYS A 216 6.98 0.18 8.12
CA LYS A 216 7.97 -0.89 7.94
C LYS A 216 7.43 -1.93 6.96
N VAL A 217 8.30 -2.43 6.12
CA VAL A 217 8.02 -3.54 5.21
C VAL A 217 8.84 -4.74 5.64
N LEU A 218 8.18 -5.83 5.96
CA LEU A 218 8.80 -7.10 6.28
C LEU A 218 8.72 -8.01 5.06
N LYS A 219 9.86 -8.46 4.56
CA LYS A 219 9.93 -9.49 3.53
C LYS A 219 9.94 -10.85 4.19
N VAL A 220 8.92 -11.67 3.90
CA VAL A 220 8.67 -12.96 4.61
C VAL A 220 9.21 -14.19 3.88
N LYS A 221 9.68 -13.98 2.63
CA LYS A 221 10.33 -15.02 1.83
C LYS A 221 11.40 -14.48 0.90
#